data_c545bad0388c4f3f39341674e80edbd4
#
_entry.id   c545bad0388c4f3f39341674e80edbd4
#
_cell.length_a   1.000
_cell.length_b   1.000
_cell.length_c   1.000
_cell.angle_alpha   90.00
_cell.angle_beta   90.00
_cell.angle_gamma   90.00
#
_symmetry.space_group_name_H-M   'P 1'
#
loop_
_entity.id
_entity.type
_entity.pdbx_description
1 polymer ?
#
loop_
_entity_poly.entity_id
_entity_poly.type
_entity_poly.pdbx_seq_one_letter_code
_entity_poly.pdbx_strand_id
1 'polypeptide(L)'
;MEYLERRYLSASELQAVIDVELPNYWTGINRNAFVFCALTGLSHSDVAKLTHADIHTDGNGNRWIIDKRQKTGTQFRVKLLPIAEMIYDRYKDLHLVGNRVFPLKGTHKTLNMSLRHVARHAGLSFNPTIHLARHTFATTVTLTQGVPLETVSKMLGHKHITTTQIYAKITNDKIRQDMAALSEKLDSVFKVAQ
;
A
#
# COMPACT_ATOMS: atom_id res chain seq x y z
N MET A 1 -28.28 3.61 8.85
CA MET A 1 -27.38 3.82 7.70
C MET A 1 -26.32 2.74 7.77
N GLU A 2 -26.47 1.69 6.97
CA GLU A 2 -25.45 0.64 6.84
C GLU A 2 -24.20 1.28 6.25
N TYR A 3 -23.14 1.37 7.04
CA TYR A 3 -21.83 1.76 6.54
C TYR A 3 -21.37 0.67 5.58
N LEU A 4 -21.40 0.94 4.28
CA LEU A 4 -20.77 0.11 3.26
C LEU A 4 -19.33 -0.13 3.69
N GLU A 5 -19.06 -1.36 4.11
CA GLU A 5 -17.73 -1.80 4.52
C GLU A 5 -16.77 -1.64 3.33
N ARG A 6 -15.86 -0.66 3.43
CA ARG A 6 -14.89 -0.45 2.36
C ARG A 6 -13.98 -1.67 2.31
N ARG A 7 -14.08 -2.44 1.24
CA ARG A 7 -13.33 -3.66 1.03
C ARG A 7 -11.84 -3.36 0.88
N TYR A 8 -11.00 -4.23 1.37
CA TYR A 8 -9.55 -4.26 1.19
C TYR A 8 -9.12 -5.71 1.04
N LEU A 9 -7.91 -5.96 0.53
CA LEU A 9 -7.36 -7.32 0.50
C LEU A 9 -6.86 -7.72 1.89
N SER A 10 -7.20 -8.92 2.31
CA SER A 10 -6.51 -9.58 3.42
C SER A 10 -5.04 -9.85 3.07
N ALA A 11 -4.23 -10.25 4.05
CA ALA A 11 -2.84 -10.62 3.80
C ALA A 11 -2.72 -11.80 2.82
N SER A 12 -3.59 -12.81 2.95
CA SER A 12 -3.62 -13.97 2.05
C SER A 12 -4.08 -13.61 0.63
N GLU A 13 -5.08 -12.73 0.49
CA GLU A 13 -5.53 -12.26 -0.83
C GLU A 13 -4.46 -11.40 -1.51
N LEU A 14 -3.76 -10.54 -0.76
CA LEU A 14 -2.64 -9.77 -1.30
C LEU A 14 -1.50 -10.68 -1.74
N GLN A 15 -1.17 -11.70 -0.96
CA GLN A 15 -0.16 -12.70 -1.30
C GLN A 15 -0.55 -13.45 -2.58
N ALA A 16 -1.79 -13.89 -2.71
CA ALA A 16 -2.28 -14.53 -3.93
C ALA A 16 -2.13 -13.64 -5.18
N VAL A 17 -2.36 -12.33 -5.04
CA VAL A 17 -2.12 -11.36 -6.13
C VAL A 17 -0.63 -11.20 -6.44
N ILE A 18 0.24 -11.25 -5.45
CA ILE A 18 1.70 -11.16 -5.63
C ILE A 18 2.21 -12.38 -6.39
N ASP A 19 1.77 -13.58 -6.03
CA ASP A 19 2.30 -14.86 -6.51
C ASP A 19 1.71 -15.30 -7.85
N VAL A 20 0.55 -14.73 -8.24
CA VAL A 20 -0.17 -15.18 -9.43
C VAL A 20 0.68 -15.09 -10.70
N GLU A 21 0.74 -16.18 -11.44
CA GLU A 21 1.29 -16.19 -12.79
C GLU A 21 0.27 -15.68 -13.80
N LEU A 22 0.73 -14.81 -14.68
CA LEU A 22 -0.13 -14.13 -15.65
C LEU A 22 0.42 -14.33 -17.06
N PRO A 23 -0.40 -14.80 -17.99
CA PRO A 23 0.03 -15.11 -19.36
C PRO A 23 0.33 -13.83 -20.18
N ASN A 24 -0.21 -12.69 -19.79
CA ASN A 24 -0.08 -11.45 -20.54
C ASN A 24 0.85 -10.46 -19.85
N TYR A 25 1.88 -10.01 -20.57
CA TYR A 25 2.89 -9.06 -20.08
C TYR A 25 2.28 -7.77 -19.52
N TRP A 26 1.31 -7.15 -20.22
CA TRP A 26 0.68 -5.91 -19.77
C TRP A 26 -0.17 -6.09 -18.53
N THR A 27 -0.82 -7.25 -18.40
CA THR A 27 -1.55 -7.62 -17.17
C THR A 27 -0.57 -7.76 -16.01
N GLY A 28 0.61 -8.33 -16.24
CA GLY A 28 1.68 -8.41 -15.25
C GLY A 28 2.19 -7.05 -14.79
N ILE A 29 2.38 -6.09 -15.72
CA ILE A 29 2.74 -4.71 -15.36
C ILE A 29 1.66 -4.05 -14.50
N ASN A 30 0.40 -4.18 -14.89
CA ASN A 30 -0.72 -3.60 -14.14
C ASN A 30 -0.87 -4.25 -12.75
N ARG A 31 -0.62 -5.56 -12.62
CA ARG A 31 -0.55 -6.27 -11.34
C ARG A 31 0.58 -5.70 -10.48
N ASN A 32 1.78 -5.53 -11.03
CA ASN A 32 2.93 -4.99 -10.30
C ASN A 32 2.67 -3.57 -9.81
N ALA A 33 2.06 -2.71 -10.64
CA ALA A 33 1.66 -1.37 -10.22
C ALA A 33 0.61 -1.39 -9.11
N PHE A 34 -0.36 -2.30 -9.18
CA PHE A 34 -1.36 -2.49 -8.12
C PHE A 34 -0.71 -2.93 -6.80
N VAL A 35 0.16 -3.95 -6.84
CA VAL A 35 0.89 -4.42 -5.65
C VAL A 35 1.79 -3.31 -5.09
N PHE A 36 2.47 -2.57 -5.95
CA PHE A 36 3.27 -1.42 -5.53
C PHE A 36 2.41 -0.37 -4.81
N CYS A 37 1.23 -0.05 -5.33
CA CYS A 37 0.28 0.83 -4.65
C CYS A 37 -0.22 0.25 -3.32
N ALA A 38 -0.44 -1.07 -3.24
CA ALA A 38 -0.84 -1.74 -2.01
C ALA A 38 0.26 -1.74 -0.94
N LEU A 39 1.52 -1.57 -1.32
CA LEU A 39 2.68 -1.52 -0.42
C LEU A 39 3.20 -0.10 -0.15
N THR A 40 2.70 0.91 -0.86
CA THR A 40 3.16 2.31 -0.74
C THR A 40 2.05 3.31 -0.46
N GLY A 41 0.79 2.90 -0.62
CA GLY A 41 -0.37 3.77 -0.47
C GLY A 41 -0.54 4.81 -1.59
N LEU A 42 0.17 4.69 -2.71
CA LEU A 42 0.00 5.57 -3.86
C LEU A 42 -1.40 5.41 -4.47
N SER A 43 -1.95 6.51 -4.99
CA SER A 43 -3.13 6.46 -5.85
C SER A 43 -2.74 6.14 -7.30
N HIS A 44 -3.73 5.85 -8.15
CA HIS A 44 -3.48 5.68 -9.59
C HIS A 44 -2.76 6.89 -10.20
N SER A 45 -3.21 8.10 -9.89
CA SER A 45 -2.61 9.33 -10.43
C SER A 45 -1.17 9.53 -9.95
N ASP A 46 -0.87 9.14 -8.70
CA ASP A 46 0.48 9.28 -8.15
C ASP A 46 1.42 8.23 -8.77
N VAL A 47 1.02 6.94 -8.87
CA VAL A 47 1.88 5.91 -9.46
C VAL A 47 2.08 6.11 -10.97
N ALA A 48 1.09 6.64 -11.67
CA ALA A 48 1.19 6.91 -13.10
C ALA A 48 2.16 8.05 -13.44
N LYS A 49 2.38 8.99 -12.53
CA LYS A 49 3.33 10.08 -12.69
C LYS A 49 4.67 9.84 -12.00
N LEU A 50 4.77 8.81 -11.15
CA LEU A 50 5.97 8.52 -10.36
C LEU A 50 7.20 8.41 -11.27
N THR A 51 8.24 9.16 -10.95
CA THR A 51 9.51 9.18 -11.66
C THR A 51 10.63 8.59 -10.80
N HIS A 52 11.75 8.24 -11.43
CA HIS A 52 12.94 7.78 -10.69
C HIS A 52 13.51 8.89 -9.78
N ALA A 53 13.29 10.17 -10.10
CA ALA A 53 13.70 11.30 -9.26
C ALA A 53 12.94 11.41 -7.95
N ASP A 54 11.73 10.80 -7.87
CA ASP A 54 10.93 10.78 -6.65
C ASP A 54 11.36 9.67 -5.67
N ILE A 55 12.29 8.78 -6.11
CA ILE A 55 12.84 7.71 -5.29
C ILE A 55 14.21 8.13 -4.75
N HIS A 56 14.27 8.38 -3.44
CA HIS A 56 15.46 8.84 -2.75
C HIS A 56 16.08 7.74 -1.90
N THR A 57 17.39 7.60 -1.93
CA THR A 57 18.12 6.67 -1.04
C THR A 57 18.68 7.46 0.14
N ASP A 58 18.40 7.02 1.37
CA ASP A 58 18.96 7.60 2.58
C ASP A 58 20.39 7.08 2.87
N GLY A 59 21.05 7.66 3.89
CA GLY A 59 22.41 7.28 4.28
C GLY A 59 22.58 5.83 4.74
N ASN A 60 21.47 5.12 5.00
CA ASN A 60 21.47 3.71 5.38
C ASN A 60 21.11 2.79 4.20
N GLY A 61 21.00 3.32 2.99
CA GLY A 61 20.63 2.56 1.80
C GLY A 61 19.13 2.31 1.64
N ASN A 62 18.26 2.82 2.52
CA ASN A 62 16.81 2.63 2.37
C ASN A 62 16.27 3.56 1.28
N ARG A 63 15.35 3.05 0.47
CA ARG A 63 14.67 3.81 -0.58
C ARG A 63 13.34 4.37 -0.09
N TRP A 64 13.10 5.64 -0.40
CA TRP A 64 11.92 6.38 0.01
C TRP A 64 11.26 7.04 -1.19
N ILE A 65 9.95 6.95 -1.28
CA ILE A 65 9.18 7.84 -2.15
C ILE A 65 8.95 9.14 -1.38
N ILE A 66 9.36 10.27 -1.97
CA ILE A 66 9.13 11.62 -1.43
C ILE A 66 8.52 12.46 -2.55
N ASP A 67 7.23 12.76 -2.44
CA ASP A 67 6.48 13.48 -3.48
C ASP A 67 5.28 14.22 -2.86
N LYS A 68 4.53 14.92 -3.70
CA LYS A 68 3.26 15.59 -3.36
C LYS A 68 2.09 14.89 -4.04
N ARG A 69 0.99 14.71 -3.30
CA ARG A 69 -0.25 14.15 -3.86
C ARG A 69 -0.75 14.98 -5.04
N GLN A 70 -0.97 14.33 -6.18
CA GLN A 70 -1.47 14.97 -7.40
C GLN A 70 -2.78 15.76 -7.15
N LYS A 71 -3.67 15.21 -6.33
CA LYS A 71 -4.99 15.80 -6.08
C LYS A 71 -4.98 16.95 -5.07
N THR A 72 -4.11 16.90 -4.06
CA THR A 72 -4.18 17.80 -2.89
C THR A 72 -2.93 18.64 -2.67
N GLY A 73 -1.84 18.36 -3.39
CA GLY A 73 -0.54 18.99 -3.18
C GLY A 73 0.13 18.64 -1.85
N THR A 74 -0.50 17.79 -1.02
CA THR A 74 0.04 17.41 0.29
C THR A 74 1.27 16.55 0.11
N GLN A 75 2.38 16.95 0.76
CA GLN A 75 3.62 16.18 0.78
C GLN A 75 3.40 14.86 1.53
N PHE A 76 4.01 13.80 1.03
CA PHE A 76 4.07 12.50 1.69
C PHE A 76 5.44 11.86 1.51
N ARG A 77 5.75 10.94 2.40
CA ARG A 77 6.95 10.10 2.30
C ARG A 77 6.61 8.69 2.75
N VAL A 78 7.10 7.70 2.00
CA VAL A 78 6.90 6.28 2.30
C VAL A 78 8.18 5.53 2.00
N LYS A 79 8.66 4.72 2.95
CA LYS A 79 9.77 3.81 2.73
C LYS A 79 9.29 2.66 1.84
N LEU A 80 10.10 2.28 0.86
CA LEU A 80 9.85 1.08 0.09
C LEU A 80 10.06 -0.15 0.99
N LEU A 81 9.05 -1.00 1.05
CA LEU A 81 9.16 -2.33 1.65
C LEU A 81 9.86 -3.28 0.67
N PRO A 82 10.49 -4.39 1.12
CA PRO A 82 11.30 -5.26 0.27
C PRO A 82 10.62 -5.69 -1.04
N ILE A 83 9.34 -6.06 -1.00
CA ILE A 83 8.58 -6.45 -2.21
C ILE A 83 8.38 -5.24 -3.14
N ALA A 84 8.15 -4.05 -2.59
CA ALA A 84 8.04 -2.83 -3.40
C ALA A 84 9.39 -2.46 -4.04
N GLU A 85 10.51 -2.67 -3.35
CA GLU A 85 11.85 -2.51 -3.90
C GLU A 85 12.10 -3.50 -5.04
N MET A 86 11.78 -4.78 -4.86
CA MET A 86 11.89 -5.79 -5.92
C MET A 86 11.07 -5.42 -7.16
N ILE A 87 9.87 -4.88 -6.96
CA ILE A 87 9.04 -4.41 -8.08
C ILE A 87 9.69 -3.21 -8.76
N TYR A 88 10.17 -2.22 -7.99
CA TYR A 88 10.88 -1.06 -8.53
C TYR A 88 12.11 -1.46 -9.34
N ASP A 89 12.93 -2.37 -8.83
CA ASP A 89 14.15 -2.85 -9.48
C ASP A 89 13.90 -3.53 -10.84
N ARG A 90 12.70 -4.08 -11.08
CA ARG A 90 12.31 -4.60 -12.41
C ARG A 90 12.14 -3.52 -13.47
N TYR A 91 11.93 -2.28 -13.06
CA TYR A 91 11.60 -1.17 -13.96
C TYR A 91 12.62 -0.03 -13.94
N LYS A 92 13.57 -0.03 -12.99
CA LYS A 92 14.53 1.08 -12.77
C LYS A 92 15.39 1.40 -13.99
N ASP A 93 15.69 0.39 -14.81
CA ASP A 93 16.56 0.52 -15.99
C ASP A 93 15.75 0.76 -17.28
N LEU A 94 14.43 0.89 -17.18
CA LEU A 94 13.59 1.26 -18.31
C LEU A 94 13.61 2.78 -18.50
N HIS A 95 14.24 3.22 -19.61
CA HIS A 95 14.30 4.63 -19.98
C HIS A 95 12.95 5.09 -20.59
N LEU A 96 11.94 5.23 -19.75
CA LEU A 96 10.60 5.65 -20.19
C LEU A 96 10.53 7.16 -20.41
N VAL A 97 9.64 7.59 -21.31
CA VAL A 97 9.37 9.01 -21.55
C VAL A 97 8.95 9.69 -20.22
N GLY A 98 9.59 10.83 -19.94
CA GLY A 98 9.36 11.55 -18.67
C GLY A 98 9.97 10.88 -17.45
N ASN A 99 10.95 10.00 -17.63
CA ASN A 99 11.68 9.31 -16.56
C ASN A 99 10.76 8.54 -15.58
N ARG A 100 9.63 8.05 -16.08
CA ARG A 100 8.61 7.34 -15.26
C ARG A 100 9.10 5.97 -14.82
N VAL A 101 8.67 5.54 -13.62
CA VAL A 101 9.00 4.21 -13.09
C VAL A 101 8.21 3.12 -13.80
N PHE A 102 6.91 3.30 -14.02
CA PHE A 102 6.05 2.26 -14.59
C PHE A 102 5.61 2.57 -16.04
N PRO A 103 5.70 1.59 -16.96
CA PRO A 103 5.22 1.73 -18.34
C PRO A 103 3.70 1.59 -18.44
N LEU A 104 2.95 2.28 -17.56
CA LEU A 104 1.49 2.20 -17.56
C LEU A 104 0.90 2.80 -18.82
N LYS A 105 -0.05 2.09 -19.44
CA LYS A 105 -0.80 2.53 -20.62
C LYS A 105 -2.27 2.72 -20.27
N GLY A 106 -2.85 3.78 -20.82
CA GLY A 106 -4.28 4.05 -20.65
C GLY A 106 -4.63 4.71 -19.32
N THR A 107 -5.88 4.55 -18.93
CA THR A 107 -6.48 5.21 -17.75
C THR A 107 -6.64 4.22 -16.59
N HIS A 108 -7.09 4.72 -15.42
CA HIS A 108 -7.50 3.88 -14.30
C HIS A 108 -8.55 2.81 -14.69
N LYS A 109 -9.39 3.08 -15.71
CA LYS A 109 -10.38 2.10 -16.23
C LYS A 109 -9.67 0.92 -16.88
N THR A 110 -8.67 1.17 -17.72
CA THR A 110 -7.86 0.14 -18.38
C THR A 110 -7.13 -0.73 -17.35
N LEU A 111 -6.54 -0.10 -16.33
CA LEU A 111 -5.89 -0.82 -15.24
C LEU A 111 -6.89 -1.69 -14.47
N ASN A 112 -8.06 -1.16 -14.11
CA ASN A 112 -9.11 -1.93 -13.42
C ASN A 112 -9.63 -3.10 -14.26
N MET A 113 -9.68 -2.98 -15.60
CA MET A 113 -10.01 -4.12 -16.48
C MET A 113 -8.94 -5.22 -16.38
N SER A 114 -7.67 -4.86 -16.40
CA SER A 114 -6.57 -5.83 -16.18
C SER A 114 -6.68 -6.49 -14.81
N LEU A 115 -7.03 -5.75 -13.76
CA LEU A 115 -7.16 -6.30 -12.41
C LEU A 115 -8.27 -7.35 -12.28
N ARG A 116 -9.30 -7.33 -13.15
CA ARG A 116 -10.30 -8.42 -13.21
C ARG A 116 -9.68 -9.75 -13.67
N HIS A 117 -8.74 -9.68 -14.61
CA HIS A 117 -7.99 -10.87 -15.05
C HIS A 117 -7.05 -11.35 -13.92
N VAL A 118 -6.36 -10.43 -13.26
CA VAL A 118 -5.53 -10.76 -12.08
C VAL A 118 -6.36 -11.46 -11.01
N ALA A 119 -7.53 -10.90 -10.66
CA ALA A 119 -8.41 -11.46 -9.64
C ALA A 119 -8.85 -12.90 -9.96
N ARG A 120 -9.23 -13.16 -11.21
CA ARG A 120 -9.63 -14.50 -11.67
C ARG A 120 -8.51 -15.51 -11.51
N HIS A 121 -7.28 -15.15 -11.93
CA HIS A 121 -6.13 -16.06 -11.83
C HIS A 121 -5.64 -16.21 -10.37
N ALA A 122 -5.77 -15.18 -9.55
CA ALA A 122 -5.43 -15.22 -8.13
C ALA A 122 -6.52 -15.86 -7.25
N GLY A 123 -7.65 -16.30 -7.82
CA GLY A 123 -8.74 -16.92 -7.08
C GLY A 123 -9.51 -15.98 -6.16
N LEU A 124 -9.49 -14.67 -6.42
CA LEU A 124 -10.24 -13.70 -5.61
C LEU A 124 -11.75 -13.80 -5.89
N SER A 125 -12.56 -13.72 -4.85
CA SER A 125 -14.03 -13.73 -4.95
C SER A 125 -14.63 -12.42 -5.48
N PHE A 126 -13.81 -11.41 -5.77
CA PHE A 126 -14.24 -10.10 -6.24
C PHE A 126 -13.20 -9.44 -7.15
N ASN A 127 -13.61 -8.39 -7.86
CA ASN A 127 -12.73 -7.64 -8.74
C ASN A 127 -12.13 -6.43 -8.00
N PRO A 128 -10.82 -6.41 -7.70
CA PRO A 128 -10.17 -5.25 -7.09
C PRO A 128 -10.11 -4.09 -8.08
N THR A 129 -10.08 -2.88 -7.53
CA THR A 129 -9.78 -1.66 -8.27
C THR A 129 -8.45 -1.10 -7.79
N ILE A 130 -7.81 -0.25 -8.60
CA ILE A 130 -6.55 0.39 -8.17
C ILE A 130 -6.73 1.22 -6.88
N HIS A 131 -7.93 1.74 -6.63
CA HIS A 131 -8.22 2.46 -5.39
C HIS A 131 -8.20 1.54 -4.15
N LEU A 132 -8.59 0.27 -4.34
CA LEU A 132 -8.56 -0.73 -3.28
C LEU A 132 -7.12 -1.02 -2.81
N ALA A 133 -6.10 -0.88 -3.65
CA ALA A 133 -4.71 -1.01 -3.25
C ALA A 133 -4.35 -0.06 -2.10
N ARG A 134 -4.80 1.20 -2.18
CA ARG A 134 -4.56 2.19 -1.13
C ARG A 134 -5.33 1.87 0.17
N HIS A 135 -6.53 1.28 0.07
CA HIS A 135 -7.26 0.77 1.24
C HIS A 135 -6.51 -0.41 1.88
N THR A 136 -5.98 -1.32 1.07
CA THR A 136 -5.17 -2.44 1.52
C THR A 136 -3.89 -1.96 2.23
N PHE A 137 -3.21 -0.95 1.68
CA PHE A 137 -2.07 -0.33 2.37
C PHE A 137 -2.45 0.19 3.75
N ALA A 138 -3.51 1.04 3.80
CA ALA A 138 -3.94 1.64 5.05
C ALA A 138 -4.35 0.62 6.11
N THR A 139 -5.02 -0.47 5.71
CA THR A 139 -5.56 -1.46 6.65
C THR A 139 -4.58 -2.62 6.84
N THR A 140 -4.42 -3.47 5.83
CA THR A 140 -3.70 -4.74 5.93
C THR A 140 -2.20 -4.56 6.13
N VAL A 141 -1.60 -3.58 5.41
CA VAL A 141 -0.14 -3.41 5.41
C VAL A 141 0.32 -2.54 6.57
N THR A 142 -0.52 -1.64 7.09
CA THR A 142 -0.08 -0.69 8.13
C THR A 142 -0.87 -0.80 9.43
N LEU A 143 -2.15 -0.44 9.48
CA LEU A 143 -2.90 -0.36 10.74
C LEU A 143 -3.01 -1.70 11.47
N THR A 144 -3.27 -2.81 10.77
CA THR A 144 -3.32 -4.15 11.40
C THR A 144 -1.95 -4.61 11.88
N GLN A 145 -0.86 -4.06 11.35
CA GLN A 145 0.51 -4.33 11.79
C GLN A 145 0.98 -3.37 12.91
N GLY A 146 0.08 -2.58 13.47
CA GLY A 146 0.36 -1.71 14.61
C GLY A 146 0.96 -0.35 14.26
N VAL A 147 1.01 0.03 12.97
CA VAL A 147 1.45 1.39 12.59
C VAL A 147 0.42 2.41 13.08
N PRO A 148 0.82 3.46 13.85
CA PRO A 148 -0.10 4.46 14.35
C PRO A 148 -0.87 5.19 13.24
N LEU A 149 -2.14 5.52 13.52
CA LEU A 149 -3.05 6.16 12.57
C LEU A 149 -2.48 7.49 12.01
N GLU A 150 -1.82 8.27 12.86
CA GLU A 150 -1.18 9.53 12.50
C GLU A 150 -0.05 9.31 11.49
N THR A 151 0.75 8.25 11.70
CA THR A 151 1.83 7.86 10.79
C THR A 151 1.26 7.45 9.44
N VAL A 152 0.21 6.59 9.44
CA VAL A 152 -0.48 6.18 8.22
C VAL A 152 -1.07 7.38 7.49
N SER A 153 -1.66 8.33 8.22
CA SER A 153 -2.21 9.56 7.65
C SER A 153 -1.14 10.39 6.91
N LYS A 154 0.05 10.51 7.49
CA LYS A 154 1.20 11.18 6.88
C LYS A 154 1.72 10.42 5.65
N MET A 155 1.87 9.11 5.74
CA MET A 155 2.28 8.25 4.61
C MET A 155 1.28 8.35 3.46
N LEU A 156 -0.01 8.40 3.77
CA LEU A 156 -1.06 8.58 2.77
C LEU A 156 -1.16 10.03 2.24
N GLY A 157 -0.48 11.00 2.82
CA GLY A 157 -0.58 12.41 2.44
C GLY A 157 -1.99 12.96 2.62
N HIS A 158 -2.70 12.56 3.68
CA HIS A 158 -3.98 13.14 4.01
C HIS A 158 -3.80 14.50 4.70
N LYS A 159 -4.57 15.50 4.29
CA LYS A 159 -4.57 16.82 4.91
C LYS A 159 -5.18 16.78 6.32
N HIS A 160 -6.20 15.94 6.51
CA HIS A 160 -6.93 15.77 7.77
C HIS A 160 -6.91 14.30 8.18
N ILE A 161 -6.63 14.02 9.45
CA ILE A 161 -6.58 12.66 10.00
C ILE A 161 -7.93 11.95 9.90
N THR A 162 -9.03 12.69 9.95
CA THR A 162 -10.40 12.18 9.76
C THR A 162 -10.57 11.40 8.47
N THR A 163 -9.79 11.74 7.43
CA THR A 163 -9.77 10.98 6.16
C THR A 163 -9.17 9.57 6.35
N THR A 164 -8.29 9.40 7.34
CA THR A 164 -7.65 8.11 7.65
C THR A 164 -8.48 7.30 8.65
N GLN A 165 -9.25 7.96 9.51
CA GLN A 165 -10.10 7.30 10.51
C GLN A 165 -11.12 6.32 9.92
N ILE A 166 -11.49 6.51 8.64
CA ILE A 166 -12.36 5.55 7.92
C ILE A 166 -11.76 4.13 7.82
N TYR A 167 -10.45 3.99 7.98
CA TYR A 167 -9.74 2.70 7.99
C TYR A 167 -9.55 2.15 9.40
N ALA A 168 -9.69 2.98 10.42
CA ALA A 168 -9.44 2.65 11.82
C ALA A 168 -10.69 2.06 12.49
N LYS A 169 -11.14 0.89 12.02
CA LYS A 169 -12.07 0.10 12.84
C LYS A 169 -11.26 -0.61 13.92
N ILE A 170 -11.29 -0.08 15.15
CA ILE A 170 -10.71 -0.76 16.30
C ILE A 170 -11.63 -1.93 16.65
N THR A 171 -11.15 -3.15 16.40
CA THR A 171 -11.85 -4.37 16.81
C THR A 171 -11.45 -4.77 18.22
N ASN A 172 -12.28 -5.58 18.90
CA ASN A 172 -11.92 -6.15 20.19
C ASN A 172 -10.62 -6.99 20.11
N ASP A 173 -10.36 -7.61 18.97
CA ASP A 173 -9.12 -8.37 18.74
C ASP A 173 -7.91 -7.45 18.68
N LYS A 174 -8.03 -6.28 18.07
CA LYS A 174 -6.94 -5.29 18.07
C LYS A 174 -6.66 -4.78 19.48
N ILE A 175 -7.69 -4.50 20.27
CA ILE A 175 -7.51 -4.11 21.69
C ILE A 175 -6.78 -5.21 22.46
N ARG A 176 -7.17 -6.48 22.28
CA ARG A 176 -6.48 -7.62 22.95
C ARG A 176 -5.01 -7.73 22.53
N GLN A 177 -4.72 -7.60 21.23
CA GLN A 177 -3.35 -7.65 20.72
C GLN A 177 -2.49 -6.51 21.27
N ASP A 178 -3.01 -5.28 21.28
CA ASP A 178 -2.31 -4.11 21.78
C ASP A 178 -2.05 -4.22 23.28
N MET A 179 -3.03 -4.71 24.05
CA MET A 179 -2.87 -4.92 25.50
C MET A 179 -1.89 -6.06 25.80
N ALA A 180 -1.87 -7.14 25.02
CA ALA A 180 -0.88 -8.21 25.18
C ALA A 180 0.55 -7.69 24.93
N ALA A 181 0.76 -6.97 23.83
CA ALA A 181 2.05 -6.37 23.50
C ALA A 181 2.50 -5.32 24.55
N LEU A 182 1.56 -4.58 25.13
CA LEU A 182 1.83 -3.64 26.21
C LEU A 182 2.24 -4.39 27.49
N SER A 183 1.53 -5.46 27.86
CA SER A 183 1.86 -6.30 29.02
C SER A 183 3.28 -6.82 28.94
N GLU A 184 3.67 -7.43 27.81
CA GLU A 184 5.04 -7.93 27.61
C GLU A 184 6.11 -6.83 27.81
N LYS A 185 5.83 -5.62 27.31
CA LYS A 185 6.75 -4.48 27.49
C LYS A 185 6.84 -4.04 28.95
N LEU A 186 5.71 -4.01 29.64
CA LEU A 186 5.66 -3.53 31.03
C LEU A 186 6.22 -4.54 32.04
N ASP A 187 6.12 -5.85 31.78
CA ASP A 187 6.71 -6.91 32.62
C ASP A 187 8.24 -6.77 32.76
N SER A 188 8.90 -6.17 31.77
CA SER A 188 10.32 -5.84 31.84
C SER A 188 10.62 -4.56 32.62
N VAL A 189 9.63 -3.68 32.79
CA VAL A 189 9.79 -2.33 33.41
C VAL A 189 9.32 -2.33 34.86
N PHE A 190 8.20 -3.02 35.17
CA PHE A 190 7.60 -3.01 36.48
C PHE A 190 7.67 -4.42 37.09
N LYS A 191 8.26 -4.52 38.30
CA LYS A 191 8.24 -5.73 39.10
C LYS A 191 7.34 -5.52 40.31
N VAL A 192 6.37 -6.41 40.53
CA VAL A 192 5.62 -6.43 41.79
C VAL A 192 6.54 -6.96 42.89
N ALA A 193 6.77 -6.16 43.92
CA ALA A 193 7.43 -6.64 45.12
C ALA A 193 6.52 -7.71 45.78
N GLN A 194 7.04 -8.91 46.00
CA GLN A 194 6.38 -9.99 46.73
C GLN A 194 6.47 -9.72 48.24
#